data_2bea4516090b835a02d47f8b85b03f6f
#
_entry.id   2bea4516090b835a02d47f8b85b03f6f
#
_cell.length_a   1.000
_cell.length_b   1.000
_cell.length_c   1.000
_cell.angle_alpha   90.00
_cell.angle_beta   90.00
_cell.angle_gamma   90.00
#
_symmetry.space_group_name_H-M   'P 1'
#
loop_
_entity.id
_entity.type
_entity.pdbx_description
1 polymer ?
#
loop_
_entity_poly.entity_id
_entity_poly.type
_entity_poly.pdbx_seq_one_letter_code
_entity_poly.pdbx_strand_id
1 'polypeptide(L)'
;MNNNRRYLWLAIAALLGFFVGTKWNQPLAAWIAPIFALRFFRDSPKARWAVVGLWLASAIPAAIGLHGVTFFSKIHPVAEPLFLFLVTPIGLIPYLIDRAAQRRFADSAWLSLVFPIAVTAFDYILSSDSPYGTFGAAGYTQQGFLPTMQIASVGGIWAITFLINWTAALVNHFWEQKVKPGRLGLAFAALIVVVIAAGALRVATAPTPTERVEVAGFSLPNGTISTLMGQLRNDDEATFRRATDGLHEQLLAEIERLGRDGAEIVVLQEGAGLGFSDQVDALTANAAAIAREQGIYIVLPLFDLGRRPAENRVTIIDPQGESVLRHVKYGGNLFEGTAKGDEQLRTVDTRYGRLSAVICWDADFPTVMAQAGKQDVDLLVVPSNDWREVAEMHDGMATFRAIENGSSLFRQTGDGVSSAVDGYGRRYSHVNGFTSTSGDWSGEQRVTLPVGAVATLYPQIGDRFGQLMVVALVPLLILLWVTRGRRAASTARNGWEGRRNPQSSG
;
A
#
# COMPACT_ATOMS: atom_id res chain seq x y z
N MET A 1 -17.32 38.01 -8.61
CA MET A 1 -16.80 37.26 -7.46
C MET A 1 -15.31 37.50 -7.34
N ASN A 2 -14.84 37.78 -6.12
CA ASN A 2 -13.45 38.18 -5.86
C ASN A 2 -12.47 37.10 -6.36
N ASN A 3 -11.61 37.45 -7.32
CA ASN A 3 -10.73 36.53 -8.06
C ASN A 3 -9.70 35.82 -7.14
N ASN A 4 -9.61 36.24 -5.87
CA ASN A 4 -8.63 35.77 -4.89
C ASN A 4 -9.09 34.55 -4.08
N ARG A 5 -10.37 34.21 -4.05
CA ARG A 5 -10.88 33.08 -3.25
C ARG A 5 -10.32 31.73 -3.71
N ARG A 6 -9.99 31.56 -4.99
CA ARG A 6 -9.38 30.34 -5.52
C ARG A 6 -8.01 30.03 -4.86
N TYR A 7 -7.23 31.05 -4.52
CA TYR A 7 -5.95 30.85 -3.83
C TYR A 7 -6.12 30.37 -2.40
N LEU A 8 -7.26 30.70 -1.77
CA LEU A 8 -7.63 30.10 -0.47
C LEU A 8 -7.86 28.58 -0.61
N TRP A 9 -8.56 28.15 -1.67
CA TRP A 9 -8.76 26.73 -1.94
C TRP A 9 -7.44 26.00 -2.18
N LEU A 10 -6.53 26.62 -2.93
CA LEU A 10 -5.18 26.08 -3.15
C LEU A 10 -4.40 25.97 -1.83
N ALA A 11 -4.44 26.99 -1.00
CA ALA A 11 -3.75 27.00 0.29
C ALA A 11 -4.30 25.91 1.23
N ILE A 12 -5.63 25.72 1.29
CA ILE A 12 -6.26 24.66 2.08
C ILE A 12 -5.86 23.28 1.53
N ALA A 13 -5.89 23.09 0.21
CA ALA A 13 -5.47 21.83 -0.41
C ALA A 13 -4.00 21.51 -0.11
N ALA A 14 -3.11 22.50 -0.20
CA ALA A 14 -1.69 22.36 0.11
C ALA A 14 -1.45 22.01 1.59
N LEU A 15 -2.13 22.71 2.51
CA LEU A 15 -2.04 22.42 3.94
C LEU A 15 -2.50 20.99 4.26
N LEU A 16 -3.66 20.60 3.74
CA LEU A 16 -4.19 19.26 3.95
C LEU A 16 -3.33 18.20 3.27
N GLY A 17 -2.62 18.54 2.18
CA GLY A 17 -1.70 17.66 1.47
C GLY A 17 -0.59 17.08 2.35
N PHE A 18 -0.18 17.78 3.41
CA PHE A 18 0.76 17.23 4.39
C PHE A 18 0.21 16.03 5.16
N PHE A 19 -1.11 15.86 5.21
CA PHE A 19 -1.80 14.81 5.95
C PHE A 19 -2.47 13.77 5.04
N VAL A 20 -2.14 13.75 3.75
CA VAL A 20 -2.70 12.80 2.76
C VAL A 20 -1.59 11.92 2.21
N GLY A 21 -1.54 10.66 2.64
CA GLY A 21 -0.57 9.67 2.14
C GLY A 21 0.88 10.00 2.47
N THR A 22 1.14 10.72 3.55
CA THR A 22 2.47 11.04 4.07
C THR A 22 2.71 10.36 5.42
N LYS A 23 3.88 10.57 6.03
CA LYS A 23 4.18 10.11 7.40
C LYS A 23 3.20 10.64 8.46
N TRP A 24 2.50 11.73 8.16
CA TRP A 24 1.49 12.35 9.03
C TRP A 24 0.07 12.08 8.57
N ASN A 25 -0.15 10.99 7.85
CA ASN A 25 -1.43 10.64 7.25
C ASN A 25 -2.59 10.72 8.25
N GLN A 26 -3.66 11.41 7.82
CA GLN A 26 -4.92 11.49 8.55
C GLN A 26 -6.06 11.10 7.61
N PRO A 27 -6.81 10.04 7.89
CA PRO A 27 -7.86 9.53 7.00
C PRO A 27 -8.86 10.60 6.54
N LEU A 28 -9.28 11.48 7.45
CA LEU A 28 -10.22 12.57 7.13
C LEU A 28 -9.66 13.60 6.15
N ALA A 29 -8.35 13.86 6.18
CA ALA A 29 -7.72 14.80 5.25
C ALA A 29 -7.85 14.34 3.80
N ALA A 30 -7.81 13.03 3.55
CA ALA A 30 -7.98 12.46 2.21
C ALA A 30 -9.39 12.69 1.63
N TRP A 31 -10.43 12.80 2.48
CA TRP A 31 -11.79 13.13 2.03
C TRP A 31 -11.95 14.62 1.72
N ILE A 32 -11.21 15.49 2.40
CA ILE A 32 -11.38 16.93 2.33
C ILE A 32 -10.44 17.58 1.31
N ALA A 33 -9.16 17.20 1.28
CA ALA A 33 -8.17 17.83 0.42
C ALA A 33 -8.55 17.83 -1.08
N PRO A 34 -9.05 16.72 -1.66
CA PRO A 34 -9.45 16.69 -3.07
C PRO A 34 -10.60 17.63 -3.39
N ILE A 35 -11.49 17.95 -2.43
CA ILE A 35 -12.59 18.91 -2.62
C ILE A 35 -12.01 20.28 -3.00
N PHE A 36 -11.04 20.78 -2.22
CA PHE A 36 -10.45 22.09 -2.43
C PHE A 36 -9.49 22.13 -3.61
N ALA A 37 -8.72 21.04 -3.83
CA ALA A 37 -7.86 20.88 -4.99
C ALA A 37 -8.68 20.96 -6.30
N LEU A 38 -9.78 20.19 -6.37
CA LEU A 38 -10.68 20.17 -7.52
C LEU A 38 -11.37 21.52 -7.71
N ARG A 39 -11.81 22.16 -6.61
CA ARG A 39 -12.41 23.49 -6.64
C ARG A 39 -11.44 24.53 -7.21
N PHE A 40 -10.21 24.59 -6.72
CA PHE A 40 -9.18 25.47 -7.25
C PHE A 40 -8.98 25.26 -8.75
N PHE A 41 -8.88 23.98 -9.17
CA PHE A 41 -8.59 23.63 -10.53
C PHE A 41 -9.73 24.02 -11.50
N ARG A 42 -10.99 23.83 -11.10
CA ARG A 42 -12.18 24.20 -11.85
C ARG A 42 -12.37 25.72 -11.94
N ASP A 43 -12.17 26.46 -10.84
CA ASP A 43 -12.34 27.92 -10.76
C ASP A 43 -11.21 28.70 -11.47
N SER A 44 -10.08 28.04 -11.78
CA SER A 44 -8.94 28.70 -12.41
C SER A 44 -9.21 29.03 -13.88
N PRO A 45 -9.02 30.30 -14.35
CA PRO A 45 -9.37 30.68 -15.72
C PRO A 45 -8.47 30.00 -16.78
N LYS A 46 -7.17 29.86 -16.49
CA LYS A 46 -6.18 29.26 -17.40
C LYS A 46 -5.66 27.95 -16.83
N ALA A 47 -5.83 26.83 -17.57
CA ALA A 47 -5.41 25.49 -17.14
C ALA A 47 -3.93 25.42 -16.78
N ARG A 48 -3.04 26.08 -17.55
CA ARG A 48 -1.59 26.06 -17.29
C ARG A 48 -1.21 26.56 -15.89
N TRP A 49 -1.86 27.63 -15.42
CA TRP A 49 -1.60 28.15 -14.07
C TRP A 49 -2.28 27.32 -12.97
N ALA A 50 -3.42 26.67 -13.30
CA ALA A 50 -4.03 25.69 -12.40
C ALA A 50 -3.12 24.48 -12.19
N VAL A 51 -2.51 23.97 -13.29
CA VAL A 51 -1.53 22.85 -13.23
C VAL A 51 -0.32 23.25 -12.38
N VAL A 52 0.31 24.40 -12.67
CA VAL A 52 1.49 24.84 -11.90
C VAL A 52 1.15 25.04 -10.42
N GLY A 53 0.03 25.70 -10.11
CA GLY A 53 -0.39 25.94 -8.73
C GLY A 53 -0.66 24.63 -7.98
N LEU A 54 -1.41 23.72 -8.57
CA LEU A 54 -1.73 22.43 -7.93
C LEU A 54 -0.51 21.50 -7.86
N TRP A 55 0.35 21.53 -8.87
CA TRP A 55 1.63 20.82 -8.84
C TRP A 55 2.45 21.23 -7.62
N LEU A 56 2.69 22.52 -7.42
CA LEU A 56 3.44 23.00 -6.26
C LEU A 56 2.73 22.66 -4.95
N ALA A 57 1.40 22.82 -4.91
CA ALA A 57 0.58 22.49 -3.75
C ALA A 57 0.57 20.99 -3.40
N SER A 58 0.91 20.12 -4.34
CA SER A 58 1.03 18.66 -4.12
C SER A 58 2.49 18.25 -3.91
N ALA A 59 3.42 18.77 -4.71
CA ALA A 59 4.83 18.37 -4.67
C ALA A 59 5.54 18.84 -3.40
N ILE A 60 5.23 20.02 -2.88
CA ILE A 60 5.86 20.54 -1.65
C ILE A 60 5.46 19.69 -0.43
N PRO A 61 4.17 19.44 -0.14
CA PRO A 61 3.78 18.53 0.92
C PRO A 61 4.34 17.12 0.76
N ALA A 62 4.36 16.57 -0.47
CA ALA A 62 4.93 15.26 -0.74
C ALA A 62 6.44 15.24 -0.45
N ALA A 63 7.21 16.20 -0.94
CA ALA A 63 8.65 16.27 -0.72
C ALA A 63 9.04 16.38 0.77
N ILE A 64 8.24 17.08 1.56
CA ILE A 64 8.46 17.24 3.00
C ILE A 64 7.90 16.04 3.78
N GLY A 65 6.67 15.65 3.50
CA GLY A 65 5.94 14.61 4.24
C GLY A 65 6.40 13.19 3.96
N LEU A 66 7.01 12.95 2.78
CA LEU A 66 7.59 11.66 2.39
C LEU A 66 9.12 11.64 2.48
N HIS A 67 9.75 12.70 3.03
CA HIS A 67 11.21 12.74 3.13
C HIS A 67 11.75 11.52 3.90
N GLY A 68 12.67 10.79 3.28
CA GLY A 68 13.25 9.55 3.80
C GLY A 68 12.44 8.27 3.47
N VAL A 69 11.20 8.40 2.98
CA VAL A 69 10.31 7.25 2.75
C VAL A 69 10.70 6.45 1.51
N THR A 70 11.11 7.12 0.44
CA THR A 70 11.45 6.41 -0.80
C THR A 70 12.91 5.97 -0.82
N PHE A 71 13.19 4.90 -1.56
CA PHE A 71 14.55 4.39 -1.75
C PHE A 71 15.52 5.47 -2.30
N PHE A 72 15.02 6.45 -3.04
CA PHE A 72 15.85 7.54 -3.59
C PHE A 72 16.56 8.36 -2.52
N SER A 73 16.01 8.44 -1.31
CA SER A 73 16.66 9.12 -0.18
C SER A 73 17.98 8.45 0.24
N LYS A 74 18.11 7.15 -0.01
CA LYS A 74 19.33 6.37 0.28
C LYS A 74 20.44 6.60 -0.76
N ILE A 75 20.08 7.07 -1.95
CA ILE A 75 21.04 7.36 -3.03
C ILE A 75 21.68 8.73 -2.82
N HIS A 76 20.86 9.78 -2.64
CA HIS A 76 21.33 11.15 -2.43
C HIS A 76 20.21 12.00 -1.80
N PRO A 77 20.53 12.93 -0.87
CA PRO A 77 19.52 13.76 -0.20
C PRO A 77 18.58 14.55 -1.12
N VAL A 78 19.05 14.92 -2.32
CA VAL A 78 18.26 15.69 -3.32
C VAL A 78 17.49 14.77 -4.28
N ALA A 79 17.86 13.48 -4.37
CA ALA A 79 17.25 12.57 -5.35
C ALA A 79 15.76 12.35 -5.09
N GLU A 80 15.36 12.16 -3.83
CA GLU A 80 13.96 11.95 -3.45
C GLU A 80 13.08 13.19 -3.69
N PRO A 81 13.40 14.40 -3.19
CA PRO A 81 12.62 15.59 -3.52
C PRO A 81 12.50 15.81 -5.02
N LEU A 82 13.60 15.66 -5.78
CA LEU A 82 13.58 15.80 -7.22
C LEU A 82 12.64 14.77 -7.88
N PHE A 83 12.74 13.50 -7.49
CA PHE A 83 11.84 12.44 -7.95
C PHE A 83 10.38 12.80 -7.70
N LEU A 84 10.03 13.19 -6.46
CA LEU A 84 8.67 13.56 -6.09
C LEU A 84 8.15 14.77 -6.88
N PHE A 85 9.00 15.78 -7.12
CA PHE A 85 8.66 16.92 -7.99
C PHE A 85 8.40 16.49 -9.44
N LEU A 86 9.14 15.51 -9.95
CA LEU A 86 9.00 15.03 -11.34
C LEU A 86 7.78 14.12 -11.53
N VAL A 87 7.38 13.33 -10.53
CA VAL A 87 6.28 12.37 -10.67
C VAL A 87 4.92 12.95 -10.30
N THR A 88 4.84 13.90 -9.37
CA THR A 88 3.55 14.50 -8.94
C THR A 88 2.72 15.10 -10.06
N PRO A 89 3.28 15.69 -11.16
CA PRO A 89 2.46 16.17 -12.28
C PRO A 89 1.61 15.09 -12.96
N ILE A 90 2.03 13.82 -12.91
CA ILE A 90 1.26 12.70 -13.47
C ILE A 90 -0.10 12.59 -12.78
N GLY A 91 -0.13 12.77 -11.46
CA GLY A 91 -1.37 12.80 -10.65
C GLY A 91 -2.31 13.96 -10.98
N LEU A 92 -1.90 14.94 -11.79
CA LEU A 92 -2.77 16.04 -12.22
C LEU A 92 -3.55 15.75 -13.50
N ILE A 93 -3.23 14.67 -14.21
CA ILE A 93 -3.95 14.29 -15.45
C ILE A 93 -5.45 14.09 -15.21
N PRO A 94 -5.92 13.41 -14.14
CA PRO A 94 -7.35 13.31 -13.83
C PRO A 94 -8.06 14.67 -13.68
N TYR A 95 -7.38 15.68 -13.11
CA TYR A 95 -7.93 17.03 -13.00
C TYR A 95 -8.12 17.71 -14.37
N LEU A 96 -7.20 17.45 -15.31
CA LEU A 96 -7.32 17.93 -16.69
C LEU A 96 -8.50 17.27 -17.42
N ILE A 97 -8.68 15.95 -17.23
CA ILE A 97 -9.79 15.18 -17.80
C ILE A 97 -11.12 15.70 -17.25
N ASP A 98 -11.23 15.84 -15.92
CA ASP A 98 -12.41 16.39 -15.28
C ASP A 98 -12.76 17.79 -15.83
N ARG A 99 -11.77 18.69 -15.84
CA ARG A 99 -11.97 20.05 -16.36
C ARG A 99 -12.40 20.06 -17.83
N ALA A 100 -11.85 19.17 -18.64
CA ALA A 100 -12.25 19.05 -20.04
C ALA A 100 -13.70 18.59 -20.18
N ALA A 101 -14.15 17.66 -19.33
CA ALA A 101 -15.52 17.18 -19.29
C ALA A 101 -16.50 18.27 -18.81
N GLN A 102 -16.20 18.91 -17.67
CA GLN A 102 -17.04 19.98 -17.10
C GLN A 102 -17.25 21.15 -18.07
N ARG A 103 -16.25 21.50 -18.87
CA ARG A 103 -16.36 22.58 -19.88
C ARG A 103 -17.12 22.19 -21.13
N ARG A 104 -17.28 20.89 -21.38
CA ARG A 104 -17.93 20.38 -22.59
C ARG A 104 -19.38 20.05 -22.41
N PHE A 105 -19.69 19.44 -21.30
CA PHE A 105 -21.00 18.91 -20.98
C PHE A 105 -21.56 19.74 -19.83
N ALA A 106 -22.50 20.59 -20.10
CA ALA A 106 -23.10 21.41 -19.04
C ALA A 106 -24.07 20.58 -18.19
N ASP A 107 -24.09 20.88 -16.91
CA ASP A 107 -25.16 20.63 -15.94
C ASP A 107 -25.71 19.20 -15.81
N SER A 108 -24.85 18.17 -15.92
CA SER A 108 -25.27 16.78 -15.76
C SER A 108 -24.62 16.12 -14.54
N ALA A 109 -25.40 15.45 -13.71
CA ALA A 109 -24.95 14.77 -12.50
C ALA A 109 -23.90 13.66 -12.77
N TRP A 110 -23.93 13.03 -13.96
CA TRP A 110 -22.95 12.02 -14.35
C TRP A 110 -21.51 12.55 -14.40
N LEU A 111 -21.34 13.88 -14.59
CA LEU A 111 -20.03 14.51 -14.58
C LEU A 111 -19.31 14.37 -13.25
N SER A 112 -20.04 14.12 -12.15
CA SER A 112 -19.43 13.80 -10.86
C SER A 112 -18.66 12.48 -10.85
N LEU A 113 -18.91 11.58 -11.81
CA LEU A 113 -18.22 10.31 -11.96
C LEU A 113 -16.90 10.41 -12.74
N VAL A 114 -16.70 11.50 -13.50
CA VAL A 114 -15.50 11.68 -14.34
C VAL A 114 -14.21 11.67 -13.52
N PHE A 115 -14.19 12.47 -12.48
CA PHE A 115 -13.00 12.62 -11.64
C PHE A 115 -12.62 11.31 -10.91
N PRO A 116 -13.53 10.64 -10.16
CA PRO A 116 -13.19 9.40 -9.48
C PRO A 116 -12.81 8.26 -10.45
N ILE A 117 -13.47 8.14 -11.61
CA ILE A 117 -13.07 7.18 -12.65
C ILE A 117 -11.63 7.46 -13.10
N ALA A 118 -11.32 8.71 -13.43
CA ALA A 118 -9.98 9.07 -13.90
C ALA A 118 -8.92 8.87 -12.82
N VAL A 119 -9.14 9.31 -11.58
CA VAL A 119 -8.17 9.12 -10.49
C VAL A 119 -7.93 7.64 -10.24
N THR A 120 -9.00 6.84 -10.09
CA THR A 120 -8.86 5.42 -9.77
C THR A 120 -8.21 4.64 -10.92
N ALA A 121 -8.54 4.96 -12.17
CA ALA A 121 -7.90 4.35 -13.33
C ALA A 121 -6.40 4.67 -13.39
N PHE A 122 -6.00 5.92 -13.15
CA PHE A 122 -4.59 6.31 -13.12
C PHE A 122 -3.84 5.69 -11.94
N ASP A 123 -4.43 5.68 -10.76
CA ASP A 123 -3.85 5.06 -9.56
C ASP A 123 -3.60 3.56 -9.80
N TYR A 124 -4.57 2.86 -10.40
CA TYR A 124 -4.44 1.46 -10.79
C TYR A 124 -3.34 1.25 -11.85
N ILE A 125 -3.35 2.01 -12.96
CA ILE A 125 -2.35 1.87 -14.04
C ILE A 125 -0.92 2.08 -13.52
N LEU A 126 -0.73 3.11 -12.70
CA LEU A 126 0.60 3.44 -12.15
C LEU A 126 1.10 2.39 -11.15
N SER A 127 0.19 1.64 -10.52
CA SER A 127 0.53 0.60 -9.55
C SER A 127 0.71 -0.78 -10.17
N SER A 128 0.00 -1.10 -11.26
CA SER A 128 -0.10 -2.46 -11.82
C SER A 128 1.24 -3.03 -12.30
N ASP A 129 2.09 -2.20 -12.91
CA ASP A 129 3.41 -2.59 -13.42
C ASP A 129 4.54 -1.90 -12.65
N SER A 130 4.23 -1.30 -11.50
CA SER A 130 5.21 -0.63 -10.66
C SER A 130 6.12 -1.64 -9.95
N PRO A 131 7.44 -1.45 -9.94
CA PRO A 131 8.32 -2.28 -9.12
C PRO A 131 8.10 -2.08 -7.61
N TYR A 132 7.32 -1.06 -7.23
CA TYR A 132 6.88 -0.78 -5.86
C TYR A 132 5.48 -1.34 -5.54
N GLY A 133 4.86 -2.08 -6.48
CA GLY A 133 3.49 -2.53 -6.33
C GLY A 133 2.53 -1.36 -6.13
N THR A 134 1.64 -1.47 -5.16
CA THR A 134 0.63 -0.45 -4.84
C THR A 134 1.12 0.62 -3.86
N PHE A 135 2.42 0.70 -3.56
CA PHE A 135 2.96 1.70 -2.64
C PHE A 135 2.54 3.12 -3.06
N GLY A 136 1.94 3.86 -2.12
CA GLY A 136 1.45 5.22 -2.38
C GLY A 136 0.05 5.33 -2.97
N ALA A 137 -0.66 4.22 -3.22
CA ALA A 137 -2.04 4.26 -3.70
C ALA A 137 -2.97 5.00 -2.72
N ALA A 138 -3.90 5.80 -3.27
CA ALA A 138 -4.73 6.70 -2.48
C ALA A 138 -5.64 5.98 -1.47
N GLY A 139 -6.01 4.71 -1.72
CA GLY A 139 -6.81 3.91 -0.80
C GLY A 139 -6.15 3.72 0.56
N TYR A 140 -4.82 3.69 0.63
CA TYR A 140 -4.07 3.54 1.90
C TYR A 140 -4.16 4.75 2.82
N THR A 141 -4.63 5.89 2.33
CA THR A 141 -4.89 7.06 3.17
C THR A 141 -5.92 6.78 4.27
N GLN A 142 -6.69 5.70 4.16
CA GLN A 142 -7.66 5.28 5.18
C GLN A 142 -7.06 4.39 6.28
N GLN A 143 -5.75 4.16 6.27
CA GLN A 143 -5.03 3.47 7.34
C GLN A 143 -5.42 4.03 8.72
N GLY A 144 -5.73 3.11 9.64
CA GLY A 144 -6.13 3.46 11.02
C GLY A 144 -7.62 3.76 11.20
N PHE A 145 -8.42 3.88 10.14
CA PHE A 145 -9.86 4.03 10.24
C PHE A 145 -10.59 2.77 9.74
N LEU A 146 -10.65 1.75 10.61
CA LEU A 146 -11.16 0.42 10.28
C LEU A 146 -12.51 0.40 9.56
N PRO A 147 -13.51 1.24 9.87
CA PRO A 147 -14.78 1.22 9.17
C PRO A 147 -14.66 1.42 7.66
N THR A 148 -13.83 2.35 7.20
CA THR A 148 -13.61 2.55 5.77
C THR A 148 -12.65 1.52 5.16
N MET A 149 -11.69 1.02 5.94
CA MET A 149 -10.80 -0.04 5.48
C MET A 149 -11.55 -1.32 5.10
N GLN A 150 -12.74 -1.57 5.72
CA GLN A 150 -13.55 -2.75 5.39
C GLN A 150 -14.04 -2.78 3.92
N ILE A 151 -14.08 -1.64 3.22
CA ILE A 151 -14.37 -1.57 1.79
C ILE A 151 -13.39 -2.44 0.99
N ALA A 152 -12.15 -2.55 1.47
CA ALA A 152 -11.12 -3.34 0.83
C ALA A 152 -11.48 -4.84 0.73
N SER A 153 -12.25 -5.37 1.68
CA SER A 153 -12.75 -6.76 1.64
C SER A 153 -13.70 -7.06 0.47
N VAL A 154 -14.18 -6.00 -0.21
CA VAL A 154 -15.10 -6.10 -1.35
C VAL A 154 -14.41 -5.69 -2.65
N GLY A 155 -13.91 -4.46 -2.76
CA GLY A 155 -13.38 -3.89 -3.99
C GLY A 155 -11.91 -3.50 -3.94
N GLY A 156 -11.17 -3.98 -2.93
CA GLY A 156 -9.78 -3.63 -2.72
C GLY A 156 -9.59 -2.14 -2.39
N ILE A 157 -8.36 -1.70 -2.38
CA ILE A 157 -8.01 -0.29 -2.15
C ILE A 157 -8.61 0.64 -3.23
N TRP A 158 -8.90 0.11 -4.43
CA TRP A 158 -9.42 0.87 -5.57
C TRP A 158 -10.82 1.40 -5.33
N ALA A 159 -11.68 0.63 -4.63
CA ALA A 159 -13.01 1.09 -4.26
C ALA A 159 -12.96 2.23 -3.24
N ILE A 160 -11.97 2.24 -2.37
CA ILE A 160 -11.72 3.33 -1.41
C ILE A 160 -11.25 4.58 -2.16
N THR A 161 -10.26 4.45 -3.05
CA THR A 161 -9.80 5.55 -3.93
C THR A 161 -10.96 6.19 -4.68
N PHE A 162 -11.83 5.36 -5.28
CA PHE A 162 -13.00 5.83 -6.00
C PHE A 162 -13.96 6.63 -5.11
N LEU A 163 -14.31 6.09 -3.95
CA LEU A 163 -15.33 6.67 -3.06
C LEU A 163 -14.88 8.03 -2.51
N ILE A 164 -13.62 8.15 -2.10
CA ILE A 164 -13.02 9.41 -1.64
C ILE A 164 -13.12 10.48 -2.74
N ASN A 165 -12.70 10.15 -3.96
CA ASN A 165 -12.68 11.10 -5.06
C ASN A 165 -14.08 11.40 -5.63
N TRP A 166 -15.02 10.45 -5.52
CA TRP A 166 -16.41 10.70 -5.87
C TRP A 166 -17.06 11.70 -4.91
N THR A 167 -16.76 11.59 -3.62
CA THR A 167 -17.18 12.59 -2.63
C THR A 167 -16.72 13.99 -3.02
N ALA A 168 -15.44 14.14 -3.37
CA ALA A 168 -14.89 15.43 -3.77
C ALA A 168 -15.58 15.99 -5.04
N ALA A 169 -15.80 15.15 -6.04
CA ALA A 169 -16.43 15.55 -7.28
C ALA A 169 -17.90 15.96 -7.08
N LEU A 170 -18.64 15.20 -6.27
CA LEU A 170 -20.06 15.45 -6.02
C LEU A 170 -20.28 16.70 -5.17
N VAL A 171 -19.46 16.93 -4.14
CA VAL A 171 -19.48 18.17 -3.35
C VAL A 171 -19.22 19.37 -4.24
N ASN A 172 -18.25 19.28 -5.16
CA ASN A 172 -17.99 20.35 -6.13
C ASN A 172 -19.14 20.55 -7.11
N HIS A 173 -19.80 19.49 -7.56
CA HIS A 173 -20.97 19.59 -8.42
C HIS A 173 -22.08 20.42 -7.77
N PHE A 174 -22.45 20.14 -6.52
CA PHE A 174 -23.44 20.93 -5.80
C PHE A 174 -23.00 22.38 -5.53
N TRP A 175 -21.70 22.56 -5.23
CA TRP A 175 -21.12 23.88 -4.98
C TRP A 175 -21.21 24.79 -6.22
N GLU A 176 -20.90 24.25 -7.40
CA GLU A 176 -20.92 24.96 -8.69
C GLU A 176 -22.33 25.35 -9.13
N GLN A 177 -23.25 24.42 -9.02
CA GLN A 177 -24.63 24.61 -9.41
C GLN A 177 -25.40 25.53 -8.46
N LYS A 178 -24.84 25.84 -7.28
CA LYS A 178 -25.53 26.55 -6.19
C LYS A 178 -26.88 25.91 -5.85
N VAL A 179 -27.03 24.62 -6.11
CA VAL A 179 -28.26 23.84 -5.87
C VAL A 179 -28.17 23.23 -4.48
N LYS A 180 -29.27 23.17 -3.79
CA LYS A 180 -29.38 22.30 -2.61
C LYS A 180 -29.15 20.86 -3.06
N PRO A 181 -28.43 20.01 -2.27
CA PRO A 181 -28.08 18.63 -2.64
C PRO A 181 -29.26 17.75 -3.08
N GLY A 182 -30.48 18.11 -2.72
CA GLY A 182 -31.68 17.39 -3.15
C GLY A 182 -31.63 15.88 -2.87
N ARG A 183 -32.39 15.09 -3.65
CA ARG A 183 -32.45 13.63 -3.52
C ARG A 183 -31.10 12.94 -3.81
N LEU A 184 -30.32 13.45 -4.78
CA LEU A 184 -29.02 12.88 -5.15
C LEU A 184 -28.01 13.04 -4.02
N GLY A 185 -27.92 14.24 -3.44
CA GLY A 185 -26.99 14.47 -2.31
C GLY A 185 -27.39 13.70 -1.07
N LEU A 186 -28.70 13.58 -0.79
CA LEU A 186 -29.19 12.79 0.31
C LEU A 186 -28.88 11.29 0.11
N ALA A 187 -29.12 10.77 -1.11
CA ALA A 187 -28.80 9.37 -1.44
C ALA A 187 -27.32 9.07 -1.33
N PHE A 188 -26.45 10.01 -1.75
CA PHE A 188 -25.01 9.84 -1.62
C PHE A 188 -24.55 9.94 -0.15
N ALA A 189 -25.07 10.89 0.61
CA ALA A 189 -24.78 10.97 2.05
C ALA A 189 -25.22 9.69 2.79
N ALA A 190 -26.39 9.16 2.44
CA ALA A 190 -26.88 7.89 2.96
C ALA A 190 -25.96 6.73 2.55
N LEU A 191 -25.46 6.69 1.31
CA LEU A 191 -24.46 5.70 0.87
C LEU A 191 -23.20 5.73 1.74
N ILE A 192 -22.61 6.92 1.95
CA ILE A 192 -21.42 7.07 2.81
C ILE A 192 -21.69 6.58 4.22
N VAL A 193 -22.84 6.99 4.80
CA VAL A 193 -23.23 6.53 6.15
C VAL A 193 -23.39 5.02 6.20
N VAL A 194 -24.07 4.42 5.20
CA VAL A 194 -24.27 2.96 5.12
C VAL A 194 -22.94 2.23 5.00
N VAL A 195 -22.03 2.72 4.15
CA VAL A 195 -20.70 2.10 3.96
C VAL A 195 -19.89 2.13 5.25
N ILE A 196 -19.83 3.28 5.92
CA ILE A 196 -19.11 3.42 7.21
C ILE A 196 -19.78 2.57 8.30
N ALA A 197 -21.10 2.61 8.39
CA ALA A 197 -21.85 1.84 9.38
C ALA A 197 -21.71 0.33 9.14
N ALA A 198 -21.78 -0.14 7.89
CA ALA A 198 -21.57 -1.54 7.54
C ALA A 198 -20.15 -2.00 7.89
N GLY A 199 -19.15 -1.20 7.62
CA GLY A 199 -17.76 -1.49 8.03
C GLY A 199 -17.59 -1.52 9.54
N ALA A 200 -18.16 -0.57 10.26
CA ALA A 200 -18.15 -0.54 11.73
C ALA A 200 -18.88 -1.76 12.31
N LEU A 201 -20.03 -2.11 11.74
CA LEU A 201 -20.82 -3.29 12.17
C LEU A 201 -20.03 -4.58 11.91
N ARG A 202 -19.41 -4.73 10.73
CA ARG A 202 -18.59 -5.90 10.39
C ARG A 202 -17.48 -6.12 11.42
N VAL A 203 -16.81 -5.06 11.86
CA VAL A 203 -15.77 -5.14 12.90
C VAL A 203 -16.37 -5.44 14.28
N ALA A 204 -17.47 -4.77 14.64
CA ALA A 204 -18.11 -4.90 15.96
C ALA A 204 -18.78 -6.28 16.18
N THR A 205 -19.32 -6.87 15.11
CA THR A 205 -19.99 -8.18 15.15
C THR A 205 -19.08 -9.33 14.73
N ALA A 206 -17.79 -9.07 14.56
CA ALA A 206 -16.82 -10.12 14.25
C ALA A 206 -16.91 -11.23 15.30
N PRO A 207 -17.03 -12.50 14.90
CA PRO A 207 -17.17 -13.60 15.84
C PRO A 207 -15.97 -13.70 16.78
N THR A 208 -16.20 -14.19 18.00
CA THR A 208 -15.09 -14.53 18.90
C THR A 208 -14.40 -15.77 18.34
N PRO A 209 -13.09 -15.69 18.02
CA PRO A 209 -12.37 -16.83 17.45
C PRO A 209 -12.34 -18.00 18.44
N THR A 210 -12.64 -19.19 17.95
CA THR A 210 -12.56 -20.44 18.73
C THR A 210 -11.17 -21.02 18.74
N GLU A 211 -10.43 -20.83 17.65
CA GLU A 211 -9.06 -21.31 17.49
C GLU A 211 -8.08 -20.16 17.55
N ARG A 212 -6.97 -20.40 18.20
CA ARG A 212 -5.92 -19.41 18.42
C ARG A 212 -4.56 -20.11 18.39
N VAL A 213 -3.52 -19.33 18.07
CA VAL A 213 -2.13 -19.79 18.07
C VAL A 213 -1.25 -18.78 18.80
N GLU A 214 -0.31 -19.26 19.58
CA GLU A 214 0.70 -18.43 20.25
C GLU A 214 1.87 -18.19 19.29
N VAL A 215 1.93 -16.99 18.73
CA VAL A 215 3.01 -16.57 17.81
C VAL A 215 3.95 -15.64 18.54
N ALA A 216 5.23 -15.95 18.49
CA ALA A 216 6.29 -15.07 18.99
C ALA A 216 7.22 -14.69 17.84
N GLY A 217 7.76 -13.48 17.89
CA GLY A 217 8.73 -13.02 16.93
C GLY A 217 9.70 -12.03 17.53
N PHE A 218 10.88 -11.95 16.95
CA PHE A 218 11.94 -11.02 17.36
C PHE A 218 12.72 -10.55 16.14
N SER A 219 13.37 -9.42 16.29
CA SER A 219 14.18 -8.79 15.25
C SER A 219 15.57 -8.49 15.76
N LEU A 220 16.54 -8.48 14.85
CA LEU A 220 17.91 -8.07 15.13
C LEU A 220 17.95 -6.63 15.65
N PRO A 221 18.97 -6.25 16.41
CA PRO A 221 19.23 -4.86 16.75
C PRO A 221 19.27 -4.00 15.49
N ASN A 222 18.70 -2.79 15.60
CA ASN A 222 18.56 -1.90 14.45
C ASN A 222 19.90 -1.65 13.74
N GLY A 223 19.91 -1.76 12.43
CA GLY A 223 21.09 -1.55 11.60
C GLY A 223 22.05 -2.74 11.49
N THR A 224 21.76 -3.90 12.11
CA THR A 224 22.64 -5.08 12.09
C THR A 224 22.91 -5.55 10.66
N ILE A 225 21.87 -5.73 9.83
CA ILE A 225 22.02 -6.20 8.44
C ILE A 225 22.88 -5.22 7.64
N SER A 226 22.61 -3.92 7.76
CA SER A 226 23.37 -2.89 7.05
C SER A 226 24.86 -2.85 7.47
N THR A 227 25.13 -3.09 8.74
CA THR A 227 26.49 -3.19 9.29
C THR A 227 27.22 -4.41 8.72
N LEU A 228 26.60 -5.59 8.76
CA LEU A 228 27.17 -6.83 8.20
C LEU A 228 27.42 -6.72 6.69
N MET A 229 26.47 -6.16 5.95
CA MET A 229 26.64 -5.93 4.51
C MET A 229 27.71 -4.86 4.21
N GLY A 230 27.91 -3.90 5.10
CA GLY A 230 29.00 -2.95 5.06
C GLY A 230 30.37 -3.62 5.28
N GLN A 231 30.47 -4.51 6.26
CA GLN A 231 31.67 -5.30 6.51
C GLN A 231 32.04 -6.15 5.31
N LEU A 232 31.09 -6.89 4.73
CA LEU A 232 31.34 -7.73 3.56
C LEU A 232 31.91 -6.93 2.36
N ARG A 233 31.58 -5.65 2.25
CA ARG A 233 32.14 -4.77 1.19
C ARG A 233 33.54 -4.26 1.47
N ASN A 234 33.90 -4.12 2.74
CA ASN A 234 35.12 -3.46 3.17
C ASN A 234 36.16 -4.44 3.76
N ASP A 235 35.70 -5.57 4.28
CA ASP A 235 36.52 -6.58 4.96
C ASP A 235 36.63 -7.86 4.11
N ASP A 236 37.47 -8.78 4.57
CA ASP A 236 37.55 -10.11 3.95
C ASP A 236 36.31 -10.98 4.27
N GLU A 237 36.04 -11.96 3.43
CA GLU A 237 34.95 -12.92 3.60
C GLU A 237 35.04 -13.67 4.95
N ALA A 238 36.23 -13.96 5.44
CA ALA A 238 36.42 -14.70 6.70
C ALA A 238 35.93 -13.91 7.91
N THR A 239 36.10 -12.60 7.93
CA THR A 239 35.57 -11.72 8.98
C THR A 239 34.05 -11.68 8.97
N PHE A 240 33.45 -11.52 7.78
CA PHE A 240 32.00 -11.58 7.61
C PHE A 240 31.42 -12.92 8.07
N ARG A 241 32.05 -14.06 7.67
CA ARG A 241 31.59 -15.40 8.07
C ARG A 241 31.58 -15.57 9.57
N ARG A 242 32.66 -15.17 10.28
CA ARG A 242 32.70 -15.26 11.76
C ARG A 242 31.60 -14.43 12.42
N ALA A 243 31.30 -13.24 11.87
CA ALA A 243 30.25 -12.39 12.42
C ALA A 243 28.85 -12.99 12.20
N THR A 244 28.59 -13.58 11.03
CA THR A 244 27.31 -14.25 10.72
C THR A 244 27.17 -15.57 11.47
N ASP A 245 28.24 -16.36 11.69
CA ASP A 245 28.19 -17.58 12.50
C ASP A 245 27.80 -17.24 13.95
N GLY A 246 28.44 -16.25 14.56
CA GLY A 246 28.07 -15.79 15.90
C GLY A 246 26.65 -15.24 15.99
N LEU A 247 26.17 -14.57 14.96
CA LEU A 247 24.77 -14.15 14.88
C LEU A 247 23.81 -15.35 14.80
N HIS A 248 24.14 -16.36 14.00
CA HIS A 248 23.32 -17.57 13.85
C HIS A 248 23.20 -18.33 15.20
N GLU A 249 24.28 -18.42 15.97
CA GLU A 249 24.23 -19.01 17.30
C GLU A 249 23.27 -18.28 18.23
N GLN A 250 23.29 -16.94 18.23
CA GLN A 250 22.36 -16.12 19.00
C GLN A 250 20.91 -16.30 18.55
N LEU A 251 20.65 -16.32 17.24
CA LEU A 251 19.33 -16.57 16.68
C LEU A 251 18.76 -17.92 17.13
N LEU A 252 19.57 -18.97 17.07
CA LEU A 252 19.16 -20.32 17.49
C LEU A 252 18.83 -20.37 18.98
N ALA A 253 19.66 -19.76 19.83
CA ALA A 253 19.41 -19.68 21.27
C ALA A 253 18.09 -18.95 21.59
N GLU A 254 17.78 -17.89 20.85
CA GLU A 254 16.55 -17.13 21.04
C GLU A 254 15.31 -17.89 20.54
N ILE A 255 15.39 -18.57 19.41
CA ILE A 255 14.32 -19.46 18.91
C ILE A 255 14.02 -20.55 19.98
N GLU A 256 15.05 -21.16 20.52
CA GLU A 256 14.92 -22.18 21.57
C GLU A 256 14.31 -21.60 22.84
N ARG A 257 14.68 -20.38 23.26
CA ARG A 257 14.09 -19.69 24.42
C ARG A 257 12.57 -19.46 24.20
N LEU A 258 12.19 -18.91 23.06
CA LEU A 258 10.79 -18.62 22.75
C LEU A 258 9.94 -19.90 22.69
N GLY A 259 10.48 -21.00 22.14
CA GLY A 259 9.82 -22.30 22.13
C GLY A 259 9.60 -22.84 23.55
N ARG A 260 10.62 -22.81 24.39
CA ARG A 260 10.51 -23.19 25.82
C ARG A 260 9.51 -22.32 26.59
N ASP A 261 9.39 -21.06 26.23
CA ASP A 261 8.44 -20.13 26.83
C ASP A 261 7.01 -20.34 26.30
N GLY A 262 6.78 -21.32 25.40
CA GLY A 262 5.46 -21.75 24.93
C GLY A 262 4.99 -21.09 23.63
N ALA A 263 5.88 -20.51 22.84
CA ALA A 263 5.53 -20.13 21.47
C ALA A 263 5.27 -21.39 20.63
N GLU A 264 4.20 -21.35 19.84
CA GLU A 264 3.81 -22.43 18.93
C GLU A 264 4.36 -22.19 17.51
N ILE A 265 4.53 -20.91 17.16
CA ILE A 265 5.18 -20.46 15.93
C ILE A 265 6.18 -19.37 16.31
N VAL A 266 7.43 -19.53 15.89
CA VAL A 266 8.49 -18.51 16.06
C VAL A 266 8.80 -17.89 14.69
N VAL A 267 8.79 -16.56 14.63
CA VAL A 267 8.98 -15.80 13.40
C VAL A 267 10.15 -14.84 13.53
N LEU A 268 11.07 -14.87 12.59
CA LEU A 268 12.18 -13.93 12.51
C LEU A 268 11.91 -12.85 11.46
N GLN A 269 12.63 -11.74 11.55
CA GLN A 269 12.58 -10.69 10.52
C GLN A 269 13.23 -11.13 9.21
N GLU A 270 12.89 -10.46 8.10
CA GLU A 270 13.56 -10.62 6.81
C GLU A 270 15.08 -10.43 6.93
N GLY A 271 15.83 -11.35 6.30
CA GLY A 271 17.29 -11.30 6.26
C GLY A 271 17.99 -11.69 7.59
N ALA A 272 17.26 -12.16 8.61
CA ALA A 272 17.87 -12.60 9.87
C ALA A 272 18.92 -13.71 9.63
N GLY A 273 18.63 -14.68 8.76
CA GLY A 273 19.55 -15.74 8.37
C GLY A 273 20.45 -15.33 7.19
N LEU A 274 21.13 -14.17 7.29
CA LEU A 274 22.11 -13.71 6.31
C LEU A 274 23.38 -14.53 6.35
N GLY A 275 23.89 -15.02 5.21
CA GLY A 275 25.13 -15.78 5.13
C GLY A 275 25.41 -16.34 3.74
N PHE A 276 26.52 -17.06 3.60
CA PHE A 276 26.78 -17.87 2.41
C PHE A 276 26.04 -19.20 2.50
N SER A 277 25.89 -19.92 1.35
CA SER A 277 25.04 -21.11 1.26
C SER A 277 25.31 -22.17 2.33
N ASP A 278 26.56 -22.44 2.64
CA ASP A 278 26.97 -23.40 3.68
C ASP A 278 26.52 -22.97 5.09
N GLN A 279 26.63 -21.67 5.40
CA GLN A 279 26.17 -21.11 6.68
C GLN A 279 24.63 -21.12 6.79
N VAL A 280 23.95 -20.77 5.69
CA VAL A 280 22.48 -20.77 5.60
C VAL A 280 21.94 -22.21 5.74
N ASP A 281 22.60 -23.19 5.13
CA ASP A 281 22.21 -24.60 5.22
C ASP A 281 22.44 -25.14 6.65
N ALA A 282 23.56 -24.76 7.29
CA ALA A 282 23.85 -25.11 8.69
C ALA A 282 22.82 -24.50 9.65
N LEU A 283 22.48 -23.20 9.48
CA LEU A 283 21.44 -22.52 10.26
C LEU A 283 20.09 -23.24 10.12
N THR A 284 19.72 -23.61 8.87
CA THR A 284 18.46 -24.30 8.61
C THR A 284 18.40 -25.66 9.29
N ALA A 285 19.50 -26.44 9.22
CA ALA A 285 19.58 -27.75 9.86
C ALA A 285 19.50 -27.66 11.41
N ASN A 286 20.16 -26.67 12.02
CA ASN A 286 20.11 -26.45 13.45
C ASN A 286 18.72 -25.96 13.90
N ALA A 287 18.09 -25.06 13.16
CA ALA A 287 16.71 -24.63 13.41
C ALA A 287 15.71 -25.80 13.32
N ALA A 288 15.92 -26.71 12.36
CA ALA A 288 15.12 -27.92 12.22
C ALA A 288 15.25 -28.88 13.43
N ALA A 289 16.44 -28.95 14.03
CA ALA A 289 16.64 -29.72 15.26
C ALA A 289 15.85 -29.09 16.44
N ILE A 290 15.90 -27.78 16.60
CA ILE A 290 15.13 -27.05 17.63
C ILE A 290 13.63 -27.20 17.40
N ALA A 291 13.16 -27.06 16.14
CA ALA A 291 11.74 -27.24 15.79
C ALA A 291 11.21 -28.60 16.25
N ARG A 292 12.01 -29.66 16.02
CA ARG A 292 11.68 -31.02 16.43
C ARG A 292 11.71 -31.21 17.95
N GLU A 293 12.71 -30.66 18.60
CA GLU A 293 12.88 -30.78 20.06
C GLU A 293 11.76 -30.05 20.82
N GLN A 294 11.42 -28.82 20.37
CA GLN A 294 10.42 -27.99 21.02
C GLN A 294 8.99 -28.23 20.51
N GLY A 295 8.81 -28.96 19.40
CA GLY A 295 7.50 -29.21 18.81
C GLY A 295 6.83 -27.96 18.22
N ILE A 296 7.63 -27.01 17.70
CA ILE A 296 7.20 -25.70 17.21
C ILE A 296 7.36 -25.57 15.69
N TYR A 297 6.63 -24.62 15.10
CA TYR A 297 6.93 -24.14 13.75
C TYR A 297 7.94 -23.00 13.83
N ILE A 298 8.88 -22.96 12.87
CA ILE A 298 9.84 -21.85 12.72
C ILE A 298 9.68 -21.24 11.33
N VAL A 299 9.38 -19.94 11.27
CA VAL A 299 9.41 -19.16 10.03
C VAL A 299 10.77 -18.48 9.94
N LEU A 300 11.64 -19.05 9.12
CA LEU A 300 13.06 -18.71 9.00
C LEU A 300 13.33 -17.96 7.68
N PRO A 301 13.47 -16.64 7.71
CA PRO A 301 13.91 -15.85 6.55
C PRO A 301 15.42 -15.93 6.37
N LEU A 302 15.84 -16.25 5.14
CA LEU A 302 17.21 -16.52 4.76
C LEU A 302 17.65 -15.57 3.64
N PHE A 303 18.86 -15.03 3.74
CA PHE A 303 19.47 -14.23 2.68
C PHE A 303 20.78 -14.90 2.26
N ASP A 304 20.71 -15.68 1.16
CA ASP A 304 21.81 -16.55 0.68
C ASP A 304 22.69 -15.81 -0.32
N LEU A 305 23.83 -15.33 0.15
CA LEU A 305 24.85 -14.64 -0.64
C LEU A 305 25.72 -15.58 -1.50
N GLY A 306 25.68 -16.88 -1.24
CA GLY A 306 26.41 -17.88 -2.04
C GLY A 306 25.76 -18.13 -3.41
N ARG A 307 24.51 -17.71 -3.60
CA ARG A 307 23.80 -17.81 -4.89
C ARG A 307 24.11 -16.64 -5.81
N ARG A 308 23.89 -16.83 -7.10
CA ARG A 308 24.06 -15.81 -8.14
C ARG A 308 22.86 -15.78 -9.08
N PRO A 309 21.97 -14.76 -9.01
CA PRO A 309 21.95 -13.66 -8.02
C PRO A 309 21.68 -14.19 -6.60
N ALA A 310 22.00 -13.39 -5.58
CA ALA A 310 21.69 -13.71 -4.17
C ALA A 310 20.19 -14.01 -4.00
N GLU A 311 19.85 -14.88 -3.06
CA GLU A 311 18.45 -15.29 -2.87
C GLU A 311 17.91 -14.82 -1.52
N ASN A 312 16.84 -14.04 -1.54
CA ASN A 312 16.06 -13.68 -0.39
C ASN A 312 14.84 -14.61 -0.33
N ARG A 313 14.77 -15.47 0.68
CA ARG A 313 13.71 -16.48 0.81
C ARG A 313 13.24 -16.65 2.25
N VAL A 314 12.04 -17.15 2.43
CA VAL A 314 11.54 -17.64 3.71
C VAL A 314 11.23 -19.12 3.63
N THR A 315 11.60 -19.86 4.67
CA THR A 315 11.30 -21.27 4.84
C THR A 315 10.48 -21.47 6.11
N ILE A 316 9.41 -22.29 6.03
CA ILE A 316 8.69 -22.76 7.21
C ILE A 316 9.19 -24.17 7.53
N ILE A 317 9.68 -24.34 8.75
CA ILE A 317 10.11 -25.62 9.30
C ILE A 317 9.02 -26.09 10.28
N ASP A 318 8.59 -27.32 10.14
CA ASP A 318 7.54 -27.91 10.97
C ASP A 318 8.06 -28.56 12.27
N PRO A 319 7.18 -28.99 13.19
CA PRO A 319 7.57 -29.70 14.41
C PRO A 319 8.28 -31.05 14.20
N GLN A 320 8.30 -31.58 12.98
CA GLN A 320 9.08 -32.78 12.60
C GLN A 320 10.49 -32.39 12.11
N GLY A 321 10.78 -31.10 12.01
CA GLY A 321 12.04 -30.57 11.49
C GLY A 321 12.15 -30.62 9.98
N GLU A 322 11.01 -30.73 9.28
CA GLU A 322 10.96 -30.74 7.81
C GLU A 322 10.69 -29.33 7.28
N SER A 323 11.36 -28.97 6.18
CA SER A 323 11.11 -27.73 5.47
C SER A 323 9.85 -27.89 4.60
N VAL A 324 8.69 -27.51 5.14
CA VAL A 324 7.37 -27.75 4.51
C VAL A 324 6.90 -26.65 3.57
N LEU A 325 7.51 -25.46 3.64
CA LEU A 325 7.25 -24.36 2.72
C LEU A 325 8.53 -23.61 2.41
N ARG A 326 8.72 -23.23 1.16
CA ARG A 326 9.78 -22.34 0.69
C ARG A 326 9.18 -21.30 -0.26
N HIS A 327 9.39 -20.03 0.03
CA HIS A 327 8.98 -18.91 -0.82
C HIS A 327 10.19 -18.00 -1.07
N VAL A 328 10.44 -17.67 -2.34
CA VAL A 328 11.47 -16.69 -2.75
C VAL A 328 10.79 -15.36 -2.97
N LYS A 329 11.38 -14.30 -2.43
CA LYS A 329 10.85 -12.93 -2.51
C LYS A 329 10.60 -12.52 -3.96
N TYR A 330 9.42 -11.96 -4.19
CA TYR A 330 8.97 -11.48 -5.49
C TYR A 330 9.12 -9.96 -5.64
N GLY A 331 8.76 -9.19 -4.59
CA GLY A 331 8.80 -7.73 -4.57
C GLY A 331 10.16 -7.14 -4.19
N GLY A 332 10.53 -5.99 -4.76
CA GLY A 332 11.75 -5.27 -4.38
C GLY A 332 13.07 -5.77 -4.98
N ASN A 333 13.07 -6.90 -5.66
CA ASN A 333 14.29 -7.55 -6.20
C ASN A 333 15.14 -6.64 -7.07
N LEU A 334 14.52 -5.76 -7.86
CA LEU A 334 15.22 -4.80 -8.71
C LEU A 334 16.16 -3.89 -7.91
N PHE A 335 15.78 -3.54 -6.69
CA PHE A 335 16.56 -2.64 -5.81
C PHE A 335 17.53 -3.43 -4.94
N GLU A 336 17.21 -4.66 -4.58
CA GLU A 336 18.05 -5.54 -3.75
C GLU A 336 19.10 -6.31 -4.57
N GLY A 337 18.91 -6.45 -5.88
CA GLY A 337 19.78 -7.27 -6.73
C GLY A 337 19.66 -8.76 -6.47
N THR A 338 18.50 -9.21 -5.96
CA THR A 338 18.23 -10.62 -5.61
C THR A 338 17.48 -11.36 -6.72
N ALA A 339 17.46 -12.68 -6.62
CA ALA A 339 16.64 -13.52 -7.49
C ALA A 339 15.15 -13.21 -7.31
N LYS A 340 14.43 -13.08 -8.41
CA LYS A 340 12.98 -12.84 -8.39
C LYS A 340 12.21 -14.14 -8.22
N GLY A 341 11.29 -14.21 -7.26
CA GLY A 341 10.35 -15.31 -7.06
C GLY A 341 9.32 -15.46 -8.20
N ASP A 342 8.55 -16.51 -8.16
CA ASP A 342 7.64 -16.96 -9.22
C ASP A 342 6.19 -16.46 -9.10
N GLU A 343 5.94 -15.48 -8.24
CA GLU A 343 4.60 -14.89 -7.98
C GLU A 343 3.56 -15.88 -7.42
N GLN A 344 4.01 -17.07 -6.95
CA GLN A 344 3.13 -18.07 -6.39
C GLN A 344 3.15 -18.01 -4.86
N LEU A 345 1.99 -17.77 -4.27
CA LEU A 345 1.80 -17.92 -2.83
C LEU A 345 1.59 -19.40 -2.51
N ARG A 346 2.50 -19.96 -1.72
CA ARG A 346 2.47 -21.35 -1.27
C ARG A 346 1.84 -21.44 0.10
N THR A 347 1.18 -22.55 0.37
CA THR A 347 0.51 -22.81 1.65
C THR A 347 0.94 -24.14 2.22
N VAL A 348 0.82 -24.28 3.53
CA VAL A 348 0.97 -25.54 4.27
C VAL A 348 -0.18 -25.69 5.26
N ASP A 349 -0.80 -26.86 5.28
CA ASP A 349 -1.84 -27.18 6.28
C ASP A 349 -1.15 -27.60 7.58
N THR A 350 -1.56 -26.95 8.68
CA THR A 350 -1.01 -27.17 10.01
C THR A 350 -2.12 -27.46 11.02
N ARG A 351 -1.78 -27.83 12.24
CA ARG A 351 -2.76 -27.95 13.34
C ARG A 351 -3.43 -26.62 13.72
N TYR A 352 -2.87 -25.49 13.25
CA TYR A 352 -3.39 -24.13 13.48
C TYR A 352 -4.09 -23.56 12.25
N GLY A 353 -4.49 -24.41 11.30
CA GLY A 353 -5.06 -24.00 10.03
C GLY A 353 -3.99 -23.88 8.93
N ARG A 354 -4.36 -23.24 7.84
CA ARG A 354 -3.51 -23.08 6.66
C ARG A 354 -2.61 -21.86 6.81
N LEU A 355 -1.29 -22.12 6.85
CA LEU A 355 -0.25 -21.11 6.92
C LEU A 355 0.28 -20.77 5.54
N SER A 356 0.68 -19.50 5.38
CA SER A 356 1.50 -19.02 4.27
C SER A 356 2.53 -18.02 4.77
N ALA A 357 3.62 -17.87 4.03
CA ALA A 357 4.64 -16.85 4.30
C ALA A 357 5.02 -16.14 3.00
N VAL A 358 5.14 -14.81 3.08
CA VAL A 358 5.66 -13.93 2.04
C VAL A 358 6.65 -12.94 2.68
N ILE A 359 7.42 -12.21 1.88
CA ILE A 359 8.48 -11.36 2.42
C ILE A 359 8.22 -9.90 2.08
N CYS A 360 8.05 -9.07 3.14
CA CYS A 360 8.16 -7.60 3.07
C CYS A 360 7.33 -7.01 1.90
N TRP A 361 7.98 -6.50 0.86
CA TRP A 361 7.37 -5.91 -0.33
C TRP A 361 6.46 -6.83 -1.14
N ASP A 362 6.50 -8.15 -0.94
CA ASP A 362 5.52 -9.05 -1.56
C ASP A 362 4.08 -8.65 -1.20
N ALA A 363 3.87 -8.15 0.02
CA ALA A 363 2.58 -7.66 0.49
C ALA A 363 2.07 -6.42 -0.26
N ASP A 364 2.91 -5.73 -1.02
CA ASP A 364 2.52 -4.56 -1.81
C ASP A 364 1.95 -4.92 -3.19
N PHE A 365 1.91 -6.22 -3.52
CA PHE A 365 1.35 -6.74 -4.77
C PHE A 365 0.01 -7.45 -4.53
N PRO A 366 -1.12 -6.73 -4.56
CA PRO A 366 -2.45 -7.29 -4.24
C PRO A 366 -2.83 -8.51 -5.08
N THR A 367 -2.39 -8.57 -6.34
CA THR A 367 -2.66 -9.71 -7.24
C THR A 367 -2.00 -11.01 -6.77
N VAL A 368 -0.78 -10.92 -6.21
CA VAL A 368 -0.11 -12.05 -5.58
C VAL A 368 -0.78 -12.38 -4.26
N MET A 369 -1.06 -11.36 -3.44
CA MET A 369 -1.68 -11.52 -2.13
C MET A 369 -3.11 -12.06 -2.18
N ALA A 370 -3.88 -11.79 -3.25
CA ALA A 370 -5.22 -12.36 -3.44
C ALA A 370 -5.24 -13.89 -3.50
N GLN A 371 -4.08 -14.52 -3.75
CA GLN A 371 -3.96 -15.97 -3.67
C GLN A 371 -4.15 -16.50 -2.24
N ALA A 372 -3.83 -15.71 -1.21
CA ALA A 372 -4.06 -16.08 0.18
C ALA A 372 -5.55 -16.31 0.47
N GLY A 373 -6.41 -15.35 0.09
CA GLY A 373 -7.84 -15.51 0.26
C GLY A 373 -8.47 -16.56 -0.66
N LYS A 374 -7.91 -16.82 -1.85
CA LYS A 374 -8.37 -17.90 -2.74
C LYS A 374 -8.05 -19.29 -2.22
N GLN A 375 -7.01 -19.41 -1.42
CA GLN A 375 -6.56 -20.65 -0.82
C GLN A 375 -6.99 -20.78 0.65
N ASP A 376 -7.86 -19.88 1.12
CA ASP A 376 -8.38 -19.86 2.49
C ASP A 376 -7.24 -19.90 3.53
N VAL A 377 -6.25 -19.02 3.38
CA VAL A 377 -5.13 -18.90 4.32
C VAL A 377 -5.65 -18.34 5.64
N ASP A 378 -5.47 -19.09 6.72
CA ASP A 378 -5.86 -18.69 8.07
C ASP A 378 -4.87 -17.72 8.69
N LEU A 379 -3.57 -17.99 8.54
CA LEU A 379 -2.49 -17.14 9.04
C LEU A 379 -1.45 -16.87 7.95
N LEU A 380 -1.28 -15.59 7.65
CA LEU A 380 -0.24 -15.08 6.76
C LEU A 380 0.89 -14.49 7.58
N VAL A 381 2.10 -14.99 7.40
CA VAL A 381 3.30 -14.49 8.08
C VAL A 381 4.14 -13.65 7.12
N VAL A 382 4.56 -12.46 7.56
CA VAL A 382 5.25 -11.49 6.70
C VAL A 382 6.54 -11.01 7.38
N PRO A 383 7.63 -11.80 7.33
CA PRO A 383 8.96 -11.30 7.67
C PRO A 383 9.30 -10.07 6.83
N SER A 384 9.79 -9.02 7.48
CA SER A 384 10.06 -7.74 6.82
C SER A 384 11.33 -7.10 7.35
N ASN A 385 11.88 -6.17 6.58
CA ASN A 385 12.94 -5.28 7.01
C ASN A 385 12.71 -3.91 6.37
N ASP A 386 12.48 -2.90 7.19
CA ASP A 386 12.11 -1.56 6.75
C ASP A 386 13.23 -0.54 7.01
N TRP A 387 12.84 0.68 7.18
CA TRP A 387 13.60 1.78 7.76
C TRP A 387 12.62 2.77 8.40
N ARG A 388 13.14 3.61 9.29
CA ARG A 388 12.35 4.47 10.19
C ARG A 388 11.20 5.24 9.52
N GLU A 389 11.48 5.83 8.37
CA GLU A 389 10.56 6.75 7.71
C GLU A 389 9.39 6.05 7.01
N VAL A 390 9.55 4.77 6.63
CA VAL A 390 8.49 4.00 5.93
C VAL A 390 7.71 3.10 6.88
N ALA A 391 8.25 2.80 8.06
CA ALA A 391 7.81 1.72 8.95
C ALA A 391 6.30 1.71 9.23
N GLU A 392 5.72 2.83 9.66
CA GLU A 392 4.28 2.94 9.98
C GLU A 392 3.40 2.86 8.73
N MET A 393 3.87 3.39 7.61
CA MET A 393 3.12 3.35 6.35
C MET A 393 3.06 1.91 5.81
N HIS A 394 4.18 1.21 5.83
CA HIS A 394 4.28 -0.15 5.31
C HIS A 394 3.52 -1.15 6.18
N ASP A 395 3.56 -0.99 7.53
CA ASP A 395 2.72 -1.75 8.46
C ASP A 395 1.22 -1.57 8.15
N GLY A 396 0.79 -0.33 7.92
CA GLY A 396 -0.59 -0.05 7.56
C GLY A 396 -1.00 -0.69 6.24
N MET A 397 -0.14 -0.70 5.23
CA MET A 397 -0.41 -1.34 3.94
C MET A 397 -0.59 -2.85 4.11
N ALA A 398 0.25 -3.51 4.91
CA ALA A 398 0.11 -4.93 5.23
C ALA A 398 -1.23 -5.25 5.91
N THR A 399 -1.75 -4.36 6.75
CA THR A 399 -3.08 -4.50 7.39
C THR A 399 -4.21 -4.59 6.34
N PHE A 400 -4.12 -3.86 5.22
CA PHE A 400 -5.12 -4.00 4.15
C PHE A 400 -5.10 -5.40 3.52
N ARG A 401 -3.95 -6.05 3.45
CA ARG A 401 -3.84 -7.44 2.94
C ARG A 401 -4.64 -8.42 3.81
N ALA A 402 -4.57 -8.24 5.14
CA ALA A 402 -5.39 -9.02 6.06
C ALA A 402 -6.89 -8.85 5.79
N ILE A 403 -7.36 -7.60 5.65
CA ILE A 403 -8.78 -7.27 5.40
C ILE A 403 -9.25 -7.76 4.03
N GLU A 404 -8.45 -7.58 2.99
CA GLU A 404 -8.77 -8.02 1.64
C GLU A 404 -8.92 -9.53 1.53
N ASN A 405 -8.02 -10.27 2.15
CA ASN A 405 -7.95 -11.72 2.03
C ASN A 405 -8.66 -12.46 3.17
N GLY A 406 -9.04 -11.75 4.23
CA GLY A 406 -9.70 -12.34 5.40
C GLY A 406 -8.78 -13.20 6.27
N SER A 407 -7.47 -13.11 6.09
CA SER A 407 -6.47 -13.87 6.84
C SER A 407 -6.01 -13.07 8.06
N SER A 408 -5.72 -13.75 9.18
CA SER A 408 -4.88 -13.14 10.20
C SER A 408 -3.48 -12.92 9.64
N LEU A 409 -2.81 -11.85 10.07
CA LEU A 409 -1.48 -11.49 9.58
C LEU A 409 -0.55 -11.23 10.77
N PHE A 410 0.62 -11.87 10.75
CA PHE A 410 1.70 -11.62 11.68
C PHE A 410 2.91 -11.08 10.92
N ARG A 411 3.30 -9.85 11.21
CA ARG A 411 4.44 -9.16 10.58
C ARG A 411 5.55 -8.99 11.60
N GLN A 412 6.73 -9.58 11.34
CA GLN A 412 7.94 -9.39 12.15
C GLN A 412 8.94 -8.57 11.32
N THR A 413 9.34 -7.42 11.84
CA THR A 413 10.05 -6.41 11.05
C THR A 413 11.32 -5.93 11.74
N GLY A 414 12.45 -6.08 11.04
CA GLY A 414 13.68 -5.38 11.37
C GLY A 414 13.63 -3.91 10.92
N ASP A 415 14.31 -3.03 11.67
CA ASP A 415 14.37 -1.60 11.39
C ASP A 415 12.99 -0.97 11.13
N GLY A 416 11.93 -1.49 11.79
CA GLY A 416 10.55 -1.14 11.46
C GLY A 416 9.53 -1.34 12.57
N VAL A 417 8.28 -1.53 12.16
CA VAL A 417 7.14 -1.84 13.02
C VAL A 417 6.72 -3.29 12.83
N SER A 418 6.73 -4.04 13.92
CA SER A 418 6.16 -5.39 13.97
C SER A 418 4.71 -5.33 14.43
N SER A 419 3.84 -6.11 13.83
CA SER A 419 2.41 -6.09 14.15
C SER A 419 1.73 -7.44 13.97
N ALA A 420 0.58 -7.59 14.62
CA ALA A 420 -0.32 -8.71 14.43
C ALA A 420 -1.77 -8.20 14.33
N VAL A 421 -2.47 -8.60 13.29
CA VAL A 421 -3.86 -8.21 13.03
C VAL A 421 -4.68 -9.43 12.60
N ASP A 422 -6.00 -9.38 12.80
CA ASP A 422 -6.90 -10.41 12.26
C ASP A 422 -7.46 -10.01 10.88
N GLY A 423 -8.25 -10.89 10.27
CA GLY A 423 -8.89 -10.67 8.97
C GLY A 423 -9.91 -9.51 8.92
N TYR A 424 -10.19 -8.87 10.05
CA TYR A 424 -10.96 -7.62 10.16
C TYR A 424 -10.06 -6.40 10.31
N GLY A 425 -8.72 -6.59 10.41
CA GLY A 425 -7.76 -5.53 10.69
C GLY A 425 -7.73 -5.09 12.17
N ARG A 426 -8.34 -5.85 13.08
CA ARG A 426 -8.24 -5.59 14.54
C ARG A 426 -6.81 -5.92 14.97
N ARG A 427 -6.19 -4.99 15.68
CA ARG A 427 -4.79 -5.06 16.05
C ARG A 427 -4.62 -5.79 17.39
N TYR A 428 -3.80 -6.82 17.41
CA TYR A 428 -3.43 -7.62 18.58
C TYR A 428 -2.04 -7.24 19.12
N SER A 429 -1.14 -6.81 18.23
CA SER A 429 0.18 -6.32 18.59
C SER A 429 0.60 -5.18 17.65
N HIS A 430 1.39 -4.24 18.18
CA HIS A 430 2.04 -3.17 17.43
C HIS A 430 3.30 -2.75 18.20
N VAL A 431 4.45 -3.14 17.70
CA VAL A 431 5.73 -2.94 18.37
C VAL A 431 6.66 -2.17 17.44
N ASN A 432 7.01 -0.96 17.83
CA ASN A 432 7.99 -0.15 17.11
C ASN A 432 9.40 -0.53 17.54
N GLY A 433 10.16 -1.19 16.66
CA GLY A 433 11.51 -1.68 16.92
C GLY A 433 12.55 -0.59 17.20
N PHE A 434 12.23 0.68 16.95
CA PHE A 434 13.12 1.81 17.29
C PHE A 434 12.96 2.29 18.73
N THR A 435 11.90 1.91 19.41
CA THR A 435 11.56 2.36 20.76
C THR A 435 11.36 1.20 21.73
N SER A 436 11.19 -0.01 21.22
CA SER A 436 10.98 -1.22 22.01
C SER A 436 12.15 -2.19 21.79
N THR A 437 12.94 -2.38 22.81
CA THR A 437 14.04 -3.34 22.86
C THR A 437 13.81 -4.28 24.03
N SER A 438 14.07 -5.58 23.81
CA SER A 438 14.02 -6.62 24.85
C SER A 438 15.38 -7.32 24.86
N GLY A 439 16.20 -7.02 25.87
CA GLY A 439 17.60 -7.49 25.91
C GLY A 439 18.38 -7.03 24.68
N ASP A 440 18.94 -7.97 23.94
CA ASP A 440 19.74 -7.74 22.74
C ASP A 440 18.90 -7.69 21.45
N TRP A 441 17.56 -7.82 21.55
CA TRP A 441 16.65 -7.87 20.41
C TRP A 441 15.79 -6.62 20.28
N SER A 442 15.42 -6.26 19.06
CA SER A 442 14.46 -5.21 18.80
C SER A 442 13.11 -5.80 18.40
N GLY A 443 12.02 -5.09 18.68
CA GLY A 443 10.69 -5.44 18.19
C GLY A 443 10.18 -6.82 18.60
N GLU A 444 10.63 -7.38 19.74
CA GLU A 444 10.08 -8.64 20.25
C GLU A 444 8.59 -8.47 20.50
N GLN A 445 7.79 -9.38 19.94
CA GLN A 445 6.36 -9.46 20.19
C GLN A 445 5.94 -10.90 20.45
N ARG A 446 4.94 -11.05 21.30
CA ARG A 446 4.30 -12.32 21.59
C ARG A 446 2.80 -12.08 21.66
N VAL A 447 2.04 -12.89 20.94
CA VAL A 447 0.62 -12.67 20.80
C VAL A 447 -0.14 -13.95 20.56
N THR A 448 -1.25 -14.12 21.27
CA THR A 448 -2.25 -15.15 20.99
C THR A 448 -3.15 -14.65 19.86
N LEU A 449 -2.85 -15.03 18.63
CA LEU A 449 -3.52 -14.56 17.43
C LEU A 449 -4.69 -15.50 17.07
N PRO A 450 -5.87 -14.97 16.71
CA PRO A 450 -6.95 -15.81 16.20
C PRO A 450 -6.54 -16.40 14.84
N VAL A 451 -6.92 -17.65 14.61
CA VAL A 451 -6.81 -18.32 13.32
C VAL A 451 -8.20 -18.67 12.80
N GLY A 452 -8.32 -18.75 11.49
CA GLY A 452 -9.59 -18.96 10.80
C GLY A 452 -9.83 -17.87 9.76
N ALA A 453 -9.89 -18.28 8.49
CA ALA A 453 -10.12 -17.38 7.38
C ALA A 453 -11.52 -16.76 7.45
N VAL A 454 -11.57 -15.44 7.22
CA VAL A 454 -12.82 -14.68 7.14
C VAL A 454 -13.22 -14.53 5.68
N ALA A 455 -14.41 -14.98 5.31
CA ALA A 455 -14.91 -14.85 3.95
C ALA A 455 -14.94 -13.38 3.51
N THR A 456 -14.29 -13.08 2.39
CA THR A 456 -14.26 -11.78 1.73
C THR A 456 -14.54 -11.94 0.24
N LEU A 457 -15.00 -10.88 -0.41
CA LEU A 457 -15.29 -10.90 -1.85
C LEU A 457 -14.03 -10.60 -2.68
N TYR A 458 -13.10 -9.80 -2.14
CA TYR A 458 -11.94 -9.33 -2.89
C TYR A 458 -11.10 -10.45 -3.53
N PRO A 459 -10.77 -11.59 -2.90
CA PRO A 459 -10.01 -12.65 -3.54
C PRO A 459 -10.65 -13.20 -4.81
N GLN A 460 -11.99 -13.17 -4.89
CA GLN A 460 -12.75 -13.66 -6.04
C GLN A 460 -12.72 -12.68 -7.21
N ILE A 461 -12.77 -11.39 -6.92
CA ILE A 461 -12.80 -10.35 -7.96
C ILE A 461 -11.43 -9.73 -8.21
N GLY A 462 -10.50 -9.77 -7.23
CA GLY A 462 -9.19 -9.13 -7.32
C GLY A 462 -9.32 -7.65 -7.66
N ASP A 463 -8.41 -7.16 -8.48
CA ASP A 463 -8.35 -5.76 -8.90
C ASP A 463 -9.33 -5.37 -10.02
N ARG A 464 -10.38 -6.19 -10.26
CA ARG A 464 -11.37 -5.91 -11.33
C ARG A 464 -12.06 -4.56 -11.18
N PHE A 465 -12.17 -4.05 -9.95
CA PHE A 465 -12.70 -2.71 -9.75
C PHE A 465 -11.80 -1.64 -10.38
N GLY A 466 -10.48 -1.70 -10.17
CA GLY A 466 -9.51 -0.82 -10.81
C GLY A 466 -9.51 -0.98 -12.34
N GLN A 467 -9.53 -2.21 -12.82
CA GLN A 467 -9.64 -2.53 -14.26
C GLN A 467 -10.91 -1.95 -14.88
N LEU A 468 -12.05 -2.05 -14.19
CA LEU A 468 -13.33 -1.47 -14.65
C LEU A 468 -13.22 0.05 -14.79
N MET A 469 -12.50 0.73 -13.89
CA MET A 469 -12.28 2.19 -14.01
C MET A 469 -11.42 2.54 -15.22
N VAL A 470 -10.42 1.72 -15.56
CA VAL A 470 -9.64 1.88 -16.80
C VAL A 470 -10.53 1.71 -18.03
N VAL A 471 -11.36 0.65 -18.05
CA VAL A 471 -12.32 0.41 -19.15
C VAL A 471 -13.32 1.55 -19.27
N ALA A 472 -13.83 2.09 -18.15
CA ALA A 472 -14.76 3.22 -18.15
C ALA A 472 -14.11 4.54 -18.58
N LEU A 473 -12.81 4.70 -18.38
CA LEU A 473 -12.07 5.89 -18.80
C LEU A 473 -11.95 5.98 -20.32
N VAL A 474 -11.82 4.87 -21.03
CA VAL A 474 -11.64 4.84 -22.49
C VAL A 474 -12.77 5.52 -23.25
N PRO A 475 -14.06 5.13 -23.11
CA PRO A 475 -15.17 5.81 -23.81
C PRO A 475 -15.29 7.29 -23.41
N LEU A 476 -14.95 7.64 -22.17
CA LEU A 476 -14.92 9.03 -21.73
C LEU A 476 -13.87 9.84 -22.51
N LEU A 477 -12.66 9.32 -22.69
CA LEU A 477 -11.61 9.97 -23.46
C LEU A 477 -11.98 10.08 -24.94
N ILE A 478 -12.58 9.05 -25.53
CA ILE A 478 -13.10 9.06 -26.91
C ILE A 478 -14.17 10.15 -27.06
N LEU A 479 -15.13 10.23 -26.14
CA LEU A 479 -16.17 11.24 -26.15
C LEU A 479 -15.60 12.66 -26.08
N LEU A 480 -14.60 12.87 -25.23
CA LEU A 480 -13.88 14.15 -25.11
C LEU A 480 -13.12 14.49 -26.39
N TRP A 481 -12.54 13.52 -27.06
CA TRP A 481 -11.81 13.72 -28.31
C TRP A 481 -12.75 14.06 -29.49
N VAL A 482 -13.80 13.27 -29.71
CA VAL A 482 -14.80 13.49 -30.80
C VAL A 482 -15.48 14.84 -30.66
N THR A 483 -15.86 15.20 -29.45
CA THR A 483 -16.54 16.49 -29.21
C THR A 483 -15.61 17.70 -29.36
N ARG A 484 -14.28 17.49 -29.27
CA ARG A 484 -13.27 18.54 -29.59
C ARG A 484 -13.27 18.87 -31.08
N GLY A 485 -13.30 17.86 -31.94
CA GLY A 485 -13.30 18.05 -33.39
C GLY A 485 -14.53 18.82 -33.89
N ARG A 486 -15.72 18.52 -33.36
CA ARG A 486 -16.97 19.18 -33.76
C ARG A 486 -17.00 20.69 -33.49
N ARG A 487 -16.46 21.14 -32.33
CA ARG A 487 -16.37 22.58 -32.03
C ARG A 487 -15.34 23.30 -32.94
N ALA A 488 -14.20 22.67 -33.20
CA ALA A 488 -13.18 23.23 -34.08
C ALA A 488 -13.74 23.37 -35.52
N ALA A 489 -14.50 22.39 -36.02
CA ALA A 489 -15.14 22.42 -37.31
C ALA A 489 -16.25 23.49 -37.40
N SER A 490 -17.07 23.65 -36.34
CA SER A 490 -18.12 24.69 -36.31
C SER A 490 -17.55 26.11 -36.25
N THR A 491 -16.47 26.30 -35.49
CA THR A 491 -15.77 27.61 -35.41
C THR A 491 -15.10 27.99 -36.74
N ALA A 492 -14.52 26.98 -37.44
CA ALA A 492 -13.94 27.18 -38.76
C ALA A 492 -15.04 27.51 -39.81
N ARG A 493 -16.19 26.85 -39.72
CA ARG A 493 -17.33 27.09 -40.63
C ARG A 493 -17.93 28.49 -40.46
N ASN A 494 -18.18 28.91 -39.21
CA ASN A 494 -18.68 30.24 -38.88
C ASN A 494 -17.68 31.35 -39.22
N GLY A 495 -16.39 31.10 -39.08
CA GLY A 495 -15.32 32.05 -39.49
C GLY A 495 -15.18 32.15 -41.02
N TRP A 496 -15.63 31.14 -41.78
CA TRP A 496 -15.62 31.14 -43.24
C TRP A 496 -16.86 31.84 -43.80
N GLU A 497 -18.05 31.64 -43.19
CA GLU A 497 -19.30 32.31 -43.54
C GLU A 497 -19.28 33.81 -43.23
N GLY A 498 -18.63 34.23 -42.10
CA GLY A 498 -18.43 35.64 -41.76
C GLY A 498 -17.49 36.41 -42.71
N ARG A 499 -16.63 35.69 -43.46
CA ARG A 499 -15.78 36.32 -44.52
C ARG A 499 -16.40 36.36 -45.89
N ARG A 500 -17.55 35.74 -46.13
CA ARG A 500 -18.23 35.72 -47.42
C ARG A 500 -19.33 36.78 -47.55
N ASN A 501 -19.56 37.61 -46.55
CA ASN A 501 -20.53 38.68 -46.63
C ASN A 501 -19.83 40.05 -46.37
N PRO A 502 -19.06 40.60 -47.34
CA PRO A 502 -18.70 42.01 -47.32
C PRO A 502 -19.85 42.77 -47.93
N GLN A 503 -20.65 43.39 -47.09
CA GLN A 503 -21.47 44.59 -47.31
C GLN A 503 -21.78 44.99 -48.75
N SER A 504 -23.01 44.76 -49.11
CA SER A 504 -23.78 45.71 -49.96
C SER A 504 -24.27 46.83 -49.05
N SER A 505 -23.52 47.91 -48.93
CA SER A 505 -24.01 49.19 -48.49
C SER A 505 -23.48 50.23 -49.45
N GLY A 506 -24.34 50.56 -50.46
CA GLY A 506 -24.27 51.80 -51.12
C GLY A 506 -24.99 52.88 -50.32
#